data_2f329ccfe335106a723a5532aafb21ba
#
_entry.id   2f329ccfe335106a723a5532aafb21ba
#
_cell.length_a   1.000
_cell.length_b   1.000
_cell.length_c   1.000
_cell.angle_alpha   90.00
_cell.angle_beta   90.00
_cell.angle_gamma   90.00
#
_symmetry.space_group_name_H-M   'P 1'
#
loop_
_entity.id
_entity.type
_entity.pdbx_description
1 polymer ?
#
loop_
_entity_poly.entity_id
_entity_poly.type
_entity_poly.pdbx_seq_one_letter_code
_entity_poly.pdbx_strand_id
1 'polypeptide(L)'
;MLCPCPAVPGPVLALAGWCPLSPTGTQTTQLLVEPPWIPAVLWDQVTLTCWGLGTAGATTWYKDGQRWWQKGPNCFTVTMSGTYTCDRPGTGPSPPMRVSNERLVLQLPARVLLEGDTVTLRCRGWQDGTVTGVRFYHEGKDLGGPFNGTELSLYPLQLHHSGCYRCGGRVNFAASLWWEMSAPVTVTVTIHVPVANATITPGPLSHQVHTGDPVTLRCSVQVGSAPVTFTWLHNGQEVAQGPILELGDVNVGHSGTYQCVATNQLGQDGHRVFQALSPELVLEVTQQGHWNTVATGVSGSLLFLVLLVGVAVVWQRWNYMAARKHQER
;
A
#
# COMPACT_ATOMS: atom_id res chain seq x y z
N MET A 1 -0.83 -35.20 4.49
CA MET A 1 0.60 -34.89 4.28
C MET A 1 0.76 -33.38 4.34
N LEU A 2 1.60 -32.90 5.28
CA LEU A 2 1.92 -31.49 5.34
C LEU A 2 2.94 -31.21 4.23
N CYS A 3 2.58 -30.33 3.28
CA CYS A 3 3.55 -29.82 2.33
C CYS A 3 4.64 -29.05 3.07
N PRO A 4 5.93 -29.23 2.75
CA PRO A 4 6.93 -28.27 3.16
C PRO A 4 6.55 -26.93 2.49
N CYS A 5 6.32 -25.90 3.30
CA CYS A 5 6.10 -24.58 2.77
C CYS A 5 7.32 -24.19 1.92
N PRO A 6 7.16 -23.81 0.64
CA PRO A 6 8.28 -23.33 -0.12
C PRO A 6 8.92 -22.18 0.64
N ALA A 7 10.24 -22.25 0.85
CA ALA A 7 10.99 -21.13 1.38
C ALA A 7 10.68 -19.95 0.46
N VAL A 8 10.07 -18.91 1.02
CA VAL A 8 9.75 -17.68 0.29
C VAL A 8 11.09 -17.14 -0.23
N PRO A 9 11.37 -17.18 -1.53
CA PRO A 9 12.50 -16.41 -2.04
C PRO A 9 12.19 -14.95 -1.69
N GLY A 10 13.20 -14.20 -1.24
CA GLY A 10 13.07 -12.79 -0.89
C GLY A 10 12.31 -12.01 -1.96
N PRO A 11 11.94 -10.75 -1.77
CA PRO A 11 10.75 -10.08 -2.25
C PRO A 11 10.50 -10.31 -3.75
N VAL A 12 9.88 -11.42 -4.06
CA VAL A 12 9.16 -11.61 -5.31
C VAL A 12 7.92 -10.77 -5.12
N LEU A 13 7.76 -9.76 -5.96
CA LEU A 13 6.56 -8.94 -6.12
C LEU A 13 5.32 -9.83 -5.93
N ALA A 14 4.76 -9.80 -4.75
CA ALA A 14 3.53 -10.51 -4.44
C ALA A 14 2.47 -9.95 -5.38
N LEU A 15 1.99 -10.79 -6.27
CA LEU A 15 0.78 -10.54 -7.05
C LEU A 15 -0.32 -10.22 -6.04
N ALA A 16 -0.61 -8.92 -5.92
CA ALA A 16 -1.57 -8.40 -4.97
C ALA A 16 -2.96 -8.94 -5.32
N GLY A 17 -3.37 -9.98 -4.59
CA GLY A 17 -4.78 -10.32 -4.48
C GLY A 17 -5.51 -9.11 -3.90
N TRP A 18 -6.58 -8.74 -4.51
CA TRP A 18 -7.43 -7.58 -4.27
C TRP A 18 -7.65 -7.29 -2.78
N CYS A 19 -7.11 -6.17 -2.28
CA CYS A 19 -7.61 -5.49 -1.09
C CYS A 19 -8.52 -4.36 -1.55
N PRO A 20 -9.78 -4.29 -1.14
CA PRO A 20 -10.51 -3.03 -1.14
C PRO A 20 -9.72 -2.08 -0.25
N LEU A 21 -9.42 -0.89 -0.75
CA LEU A 21 -8.74 0.18 -0.03
C LEU A 21 -9.51 0.52 1.25
N SER A 22 -9.12 -0.08 2.38
CA SER A 22 -9.40 0.52 3.67
C SER A 22 -8.45 1.69 3.87
N PRO A 23 -8.93 2.86 4.30
CA PRO A 23 -8.12 4.08 4.44
C PRO A 23 -7.08 4.04 5.58
N THR A 24 -6.94 2.92 6.25
CA THR A 24 -5.90 2.65 7.24
C THR A 24 -5.11 1.45 6.76
N GLY A 25 -3.82 1.60 6.51
CA GLY A 25 -2.90 0.60 5.95
C GLY A 25 -2.74 -0.68 6.79
N THR A 26 -3.84 -1.35 7.12
CA THR A 26 -3.82 -2.69 7.70
C THR A 26 -3.60 -3.70 6.58
N GLN A 27 -2.45 -4.34 6.59
CA GLN A 27 -2.20 -5.49 5.70
C GLN A 27 -3.24 -6.57 6.01
N THR A 28 -4.08 -6.89 5.04
CA THR A 28 -5.09 -7.95 5.15
C THR A 28 -4.46 -9.33 4.91
N THR A 29 -5.01 -10.36 5.56
CA THR A 29 -4.62 -11.75 5.30
C THR A 29 -4.94 -12.12 3.85
N GLN A 30 -3.99 -12.77 3.16
CA GLN A 30 -4.15 -13.26 1.80
C GLN A 30 -4.15 -14.79 1.77
N LEU A 31 -4.99 -15.35 0.91
CA LEU A 31 -5.05 -16.78 0.66
C LEU A 31 -4.54 -17.07 -0.75
N LEU A 32 -3.36 -17.68 -0.83
CA LEU A 32 -2.74 -18.07 -2.08
C LEU A 32 -3.16 -19.50 -2.42
N VAL A 33 -3.37 -19.77 -3.70
CA VAL A 33 -3.76 -21.07 -4.24
C VAL A 33 -2.76 -21.51 -5.29
N GLU A 34 -2.34 -22.76 -5.20
CA GLU A 34 -1.46 -23.40 -6.20
C GLU A 34 -2.09 -24.72 -6.64
N PRO A 35 -2.31 -24.95 -7.94
CA PRO A 35 -2.10 -24.03 -9.08
C PRO A 35 -3.05 -22.80 -9.05
N PRO A 36 -2.66 -21.66 -9.68
CA PRO A 36 -3.32 -20.35 -9.51
C PRO A 36 -4.59 -20.23 -10.38
N TRP A 37 -5.59 -21.03 -10.13
CA TRP A 37 -6.87 -21.04 -10.83
C TRP A 37 -8.07 -20.93 -9.89
N ILE A 38 -9.09 -20.20 -10.30
CA ILE A 38 -10.35 -19.99 -9.56
C ILE A 38 -11.55 -20.46 -10.40
N PRO A 39 -12.42 -21.35 -9.87
CA PRO A 39 -12.18 -22.13 -8.66
C PRO A 39 -11.05 -23.12 -8.87
N ALA A 40 -10.31 -23.42 -7.80
CA ALA A 40 -9.37 -24.52 -7.83
C ALA A 40 -10.14 -25.85 -7.96
N VAL A 41 -9.51 -26.89 -8.49
CA VAL A 41 -10.15 -28.23 -8.63
C VAL A 41 -9.38 -29.26 -7.82
N LEU A 42 -10.12 -30.12 -7.14
CA LEU A 42 -9.56 -31.04 -6.15
C LEU A 42 -8.53 -32.03 -6.76
N TRP A 43 -8.68 -32.40 -8.02
CA TRP A 43 -7.77 -33.33 -8.72
C TRP A 43 -6.44 -32.69 -9.15
N ASP A 44 -6.26 -31.36 -9.03
CA ASP A 44 -4.99 -30.67 -9.31
C ASP A 44 -4.02 -30.68 -8.11
N GLN A 45 -4.31 -31.42 -7.04
CA GLN A 45 -3.51 -31.41 -5.79
C GLN A 45 -3.33 -29.99 -5.21
N VAL A 46 -4.42 -29.29 -5.03
CA VAL A 46 -4.46 -27.90 -4.59
C VAL A 46 -3.74 -27.69 -3.27
N THR A 47 -2.79 -26.78 -3.25
CA THR A 47 -2.16 -26.28 -2.02
C THR A 47 -2.68 -24.88 -1.71
N LEU A 48 -3.15 -24.68 -0.49
CA LEU A 48 -3.56 -23.38 0.04
C LEU A 48 -2.49 -22.87 1.00
N THR A 49 -2.10 -21.60 0.82
CA THR A 49 -1.11 -20.91 1.69
C THR A 49 -1.73 -19.63 2.24
N CYS A 50 -1.80 -19.53 3.56
CA CYS A 50 -2.24 -18.32 4.25
C CYS A 50 -1.06 -17.38 4.45
N TRP A 51 -1.13 -16.19 3.88
CA TRP A 51 -0.08 -15.19 3.95
C TRP A 51 -0.57 -13.93 4.67
N GLY A 52 0.27 -13.33 5.51
CA GLY A 52 -0.06 -12.12 6.27
C GLY A 52 0.92 -11.89 7.42
N LEU A 53 0.76 -10.80 8.14
CA LEU A 53 1.54 -10.49 9.33
C LEU A 53 1.29 -11.51 10.45
N GLY A 54 2.27 -11.70 11.33
CA GLY A 54 2.20 -12.60 12.49
C GLY A 54 3.01 -13.90 12.33
N THR A 55 3.05 -14.70 13.41
CA THR A 55 3.81 -15.95 13.45
C THR A 55 3.15 -17.05 12.60
N ALA A 56 3.94 -17.81 11.86
CA ALA A 56 3.47 -18.86 10.95
C ALA A 56 2.61 -19.95 11.62
N GLY A 57 2.74 -20.16 12.92
CA GLY A 57 2.01 -21.19 13.67
C GLY A 57 0.66 -20.76 14.27
N ALA A 58 0.17 -19.55 13.96
CA ALA A 58 -1.07 -19.01 14.56
C ALA A 58 -2.22 -18.89 13.55
N THR A 59 -2.16 -19.62 12.43
CA THR A 59 -3.19 -19.55 11.39
C THR A 59 -4.45 -20.32 11.82
N THR A 60 -5.61 -19.65 11.74
CA THR A 60 -6.91 -20.28 11.89
C THR A 60 -7.51 -20.52 10.51
N TRP A 61 -7.92 -21.75 10.25
CA TRP A 61 -8.53 -22.15 8.99
C TRP A 61 -10.03 -22.39 9.17
N TYR A 62 -10.80 -21.95 8.19
CA TYR A 62 -12.22 -22.18 8.11
C TYR A 62 -12.56 -22.92 6.82
N LYS A 63 -13.50 -23.84 6.90
CA LYS A 63 -14.09 -24.55 5.75
C LYS A 63 -15.60 -24.39 5.79
N ASP A 64 -16.18 -23.94 4.69
CA ASP A 64 -17.62 -23.69 4.55
C ASP A 64 -18.20 -22.82 5.69
N GLY A 65 -17.43 -21.80 6.11
CA GLY A 65 -17.77 -20.88 7.18
C GLY A 65 -17.60 -21.42 8.62
N GLN A 66 -17.24 -22.69 8.76
CA GLN A 66 -17.00 -23.31 10.06
C GLN A 66 -15.51 -23.38 10.37
N ARG A 67 -15.14 -23.13 11.64
CA ARG A 67 -13.76 -23.28 12.08
C ARG A 67 -13.35 -24.74 11.96
N TRP A 68 -12.35 -24.99 11.12
CA TRP A 68 -11.87 -26.33 10.83
C TRP A 68 -10.55 -26.62 11.54
N TRP A 69 -9.64 -25.63 11.61
CA TRP A 69 -8.33 -25.79 12.21
C TRP A 69 -7.91 -24.55 12.98
N GLN A 70 -7.58 -24.69 14.25
CA GLN A 70 -7.07 -23.62 15.09
C GLN A 70 -5.58 -23.84 15.33
N LYS A 71 -4.76 -22.77 15.16
CA LYS A 71 -3.29 -22.85 15.26
C LYS A 71 -2.71 -23.90 14.32
N GLY A 72 -3.24 -23.96 13.11
CA GLY A 72 -2.77 -24.84 12.05
C GLY A 72 -1.52 -24.32 11.32
N PRO A 73 -0.98 -25.11 10.39
CA PRO A 73 0.13 -24.69 9.54
C PRO A 73 -0.31 -23.53 8.65
N ASN A 74 0.65 -22.76 8.14
CA ASN A 74 0.35 -21.70 7.19
C ASN A 74 0.03 -22.20 5.78
N CYS A 75 0.33 -23.45 5.44
CA CYS A 75 -0.03 -24.08 4.19
C CYS A 75 -0.42 -25.55 4.39
N PHE A 76 -1.26 -26.08 3.49
CA PHE A 76 -1.61 -27.50 3.43
C PHE A 76 -2.17 -27.86 2.06
N THR A 77 -2.11 -29.18 1.71
CA THR A 77 -2.74 -29.73 0.51
C THR A 77 -4.20 -30.07 0.82
N VAL A 78 -5.11 -29.56 0.00
CA VAL A 78 -6.55 -29.76 0.15
C VAL A 78 -6.95 -31.18 -0.26
N THR A 79 -7.73 -31.85 0.58
CA THR A 79 -8.23 -33.21 0.33
C THR A 79 -9.75 -33.30 0.19
N MET A 80 -10.46 -32.20 0.41
CA MET A 80 -11.91 -32.12 0.32
C MET A 80 -12.35 -30.86 -0.40
N SER A 81 -13.39 -30.95 -1.22
CA SER A 81 -14.03 -29.77 -1.82
C SER A 81 -14.72 -28.92 -0.76
N GLY A 82 -14.84 -27.63 -1.02
CA GLY A 82 -15.45 -26.64 -0.13
C GLY A 82 -14.90 -25.24 -0.34
N THR A 83 -15.37 -24.32 0.49
CA THR A 83 -14.89 -22.93 0.50
C THR A 83 -13.99 -22.70 1.71
N TYR A 84 -12.78 -22.30 1.45
CA TYR A 84 -11.73 -22.12 2.45
C TYR A 84 -11.44 -20.63 2.68
N THR A 85 -11.27 -20.27 3.94
CA THR A 85 -10.72 -18.97 4.36
C THR A 85 -9.69 -19.21 5.45
N CYS A 86 -8.74 -18.30 5.56
CA CYS A 86 -7.78 -18.32 6.66
C CYS A 86 -7.78 -16.98 7.38
N ASP A 87 -7.37 -17.00 8.64
CA ASP A 87 -7.25 -15.83 9.48
C ASP A 87 -5.94 -15.86 10.25
N ARG A 88 -5.27 -14.69 10.32
CA ARG A 88 -4.09 -14.48 11.14
C ARG A 88 -4.36 -13.41 12.19
N PRO A 89 -3.81 -13.54 13.39
CA PRO A 89 -4.01 -12.57 14.46
C PRO A 89 -3.65 -11.15 14.01
N GLY A 90 -4.62 -10.23 14.13
CA GLY A 90 -4.42 -8.81 13.86
C GLY A 90 -4.66 -8.33 12.44
N THR A 91 -4.96 -9.23 11.47
CA THR A 91 -5.13 -8.85 10.06
C THR A 91 -6.51 -9.16 9.47
N GLY A 92 -7.33 -9.94 10.20
CA GLY A 92 -8.66 -10.37 9.77
C GLY A 92 -8.67 -11.50 8.72
N PRO A 93 -9.85 -12.04 8.38
CA PRO A 93 -9.97 -13.18 7.49
C PRO A 93 -9.62 -12.84 6.04
N SER A 94 -9.07 -13.83 5.33
CA SER A 94 -8.82 -13.74 3.89
C SER A 94 -10.11 -13.77 3.07
N PRO A 95 -10.08 -13.32 1.80
CA PRO A 95 -11.13 -13.65 0.85
C PRO A 95 -11.33 -15.16 0.73
N PRO A 96 -12.57 -15.63 0.46
CA PRO A 96 -12.88 -17.05 0.35
C PRO A 96 -12.31 -17.65 -0.95
N MET A 97 -11.74 -18.87 -0.87
CA MET A 97 -11.28 -19.65 -1.98
C MET A 97 -12.11 -20.94 -2.14
N ARG A 98 -12.76 -21.11 -3.29
CA ARG A 98 -13.53 -22.31 -3.59
C ARG A 98 -12.65 -23.38 -4.22
N VAL A 99 -12.69 -24.58 -3.66
CA VAL A 99 -12.12 -25.80 -4.24
C VAL A 99 -13.25 -26.72 -4.69
N SER A 100 -13.35 -26.93 -5.99
CA SER A 100 -14.46 -27.66 -6.62
C SER A 100 -14.10 -29.13 -6.91
N ASN A 101 -15.12 -29.99 -6.90
CA ASN A 101 -15.03 -31.36 -7.38
C ASN A 101 -16.19 -31.67 -8.34
N GLU A 102 -16.66 -30.65 -9.06
CA GLU A 102 -17.76 -30.77 -10.02
C GLU A 102 -17.32 -31.43 -11.34
N ARG A 103 -18.27 -32.01 -12.07
CA ARG A 103 -17.97 -32.73 -13.33
C ARG A 103 -17.50 -31.82 -14.46
N LEU A 104 -17.96 -30.55 -14.45
CA LEU A 104 -17.55 -29.53 -15.40
C LEU A 104 -17.30 -28.23 -14.62
N VAL A 105 -16.11 -27.65 -14.84
CA VAL A 105 -15.68 -26.45 -14.12
C VAL A 105 -15.16 -25.43 -15.13
N LEU A 106 -15.63 -24.19 -15.01
CA LEU A 106 -15.02 -23.04 -15.68
C LEU A 106 -13.99 -22.43 -14.73
N GLN A 107 -12.76 -22.27 -15.20
CA GLN A 107 -11.67 -21.69 -14.40
C GLN A 107 -11.15 -20.40 -15.03
N LEU A 108 -10.80 -19.44 -14.17
CA LEU A 108 -10.08 -18.23 -14.55
C LEU A 108 -8.77 -18.14 -13.75
N PRO A 109 -7.76 -17.39 -14.23
CA PRO A 109 -6.53 -17.19 -13.49
C PRO A 109 -6.79 -16.48 -12.15
N ALA A 110 -6.16 -16.97 -11.07
CA ALA A 110 -6.26 -16.40 -9.73
C ALA A 110 -5.41 -15.11 -9.62
N ARG A 111 -5.74 -14.09 -10.40
CA ARG A 111 -5.05 -12.81 -10.42
C ARG A 111 -6.03 -11.68 -10.71
N VAL A 112 -5.61 -10.46 -10.43
CA VAL A 112 -6.35 -9.27 -10.85
C VAL A 112 -6.37 -9.19 -12.37
N LEU A 113 -7.55 -8.96 -12.93
CA LEU A 113 -7.75 -8.81 -14.37
C LEU A 113 -7.86 -7.33 -14.71
N LEU A 114 -6.97 -6.87 -15.57
CA LEU A 114 -6.82 -5.47 -15.90
C LEU A 114 -7.31 -5.16 -17.31
N GLU A 115 -7.87 -3.99 -17.50
CA GLU A 115 -8.24 -3.52 -18.83
C GLU A 115 -7.01 -3.52 -19.76
N GLY A 116 -7.20 -4.02 -20.99
CA GLY A 116 -6.14 -4.19 -21.99
C GLY A 116 -5.34 -5.51 -21.89
N ASP A 117 -5.49 -6.24 -20.80
CA ASP A 117 -4.84 -7.56 -20.65
C ASP A 117 -5.47 -8.64 -21.56
N THR A 118 -4.82 -9.80 -21.60
CA THR A 118 -5.40 -11.02 -22.12
C THR A 118 -5.77 -11.94 -20.99
N VAL A 119 -6.99 -12.45 -20.98
CA VAL A 119 -7.41 -13.51 -20.07
C VAL A 119 -7.95 -14.70 -20.84
N THR A 120 -7.55 -15.90 -20.41
CA THR A 120 -8.06 -17.17 -20.95
C THR A 120 -8.88 -17.87 -19.87
N LEU A 121 -10.16 -18.10 -20.14
CA LEU A 121 -11.05 -18.92 -19.35
C LEU A 121 -10.99 -20.33 -19.87
N ARG A 122 -10.81 -21.34 -19.00
CA ARG A 122 -10.75 -22.74 -19.43
C ARG A 122 -11.90 -23.57 -18.86
N CYS A 123 -12.55 -24.32 -19.73
CA CYS A 123 -13.62 -25.27 -19.40
C CYS A 123 -13.03 -26.67 -19.23
N ARG A 124 -13.03 -27.21 -18.00
CA ARG A 124 -12.39 -28.50 -17.70
C ARG A 124 -13.41 -29.51 -17.22
N GLY A 125 -13.32 -30.71 -17.77
CA GLY A 125 -14.03 -31.90 -17.27
C GLY A 125 -13.34 -32.49 -16.04
N TRP A 126 -14.09 -33.23 -15.25
CA TRP A 126 -13.62 -33.93 -14.06
C TRP A 126 -12.40 -34.82 -14.38
N GLN A 127 -11.34 -34.70 -13.60
CA GLN A 127 -10.05 -35.40 -13.78
C GLN A 127 -9.49 -35.27 -15.21
N ASP A 128 -9.64 -34.12 -15.83
CA ASP A 128 -9.24 -33.82 -17.21
C ASP A 128 -9.96 -34.71 -18.26
N GLY A 129 -11.14 -35.22 -17.91
CA GLY A 129 -12.00 -35.93 -18.85
C GLY A 129 -12.34 -35.07 -20.07
N THR A 130 -12.44 -35.72 -21.24
CA THR A 130 -12.72 -35.03 -22.51
C THR A 130 -14.07 -34.29 -22.46
N VAL A 131 -14.06 -33.03 -22.82
CA VAL A 131 -15.26 -32.21 -23.01
C VAL A 131 -15.41 -31.89 -24.49
N THR A 132 -16.57 -32.11 -25.05
CA THR A 132 -16.87 -31.85 -26.47
C THR A 132 -18.07 -30.93 -26.64
N GLY A 133 -18.10 -30.18 -27.75
CA GLY A 133 -19.16 -29.24 -28.06
C GLY A 133 -19.27 -28.09 -27.06
N VAL A 134 -18.13 -27.58 -26.62
CA VAL A 134 -18.08 -26.54 -25.59
C VAL A 134 -18.75 -25.26 -26.06
N ARG A 135 -19.57 -24.66 -25.19
CA ARG A 135 -20.19 -23.36 -25.33
C ARG A 135 -19.88 -22.52 -24.10
N PHE A 136 -19.67 -21.22 -24.34
CA PHE A 136 -19.48 -20.25 -23.27
C PHE A 136 -20.68 -19.31 -23.20
N TYR A 137 -21.02 -18.90 -21.99
CA TYR A 137 -22.13 -18.00 -21.69
C TYR A 137 -21.62 -16.83 -20.86
N HIS A 138 -22.07 -15.61 -21.20
CA HIS A 138 -21.83 -14.40 -20.42
C HIS A 138 -23.19 -13.80 -20.05
N GLU A 139 -23.42 -13.55 -18.76
CA GLU A 139 -24.72 -13.07 -18.25
C GLU A 139 -25.91 -13.91 -18.75
N GLY A 140 -25.71 -15.22 -18.86
CA GLY A 140 -26.73 -16.15 -19.35
C GLY A 140 -26.92 -16.17 -20.85
N LYS A 141 -26.27 -15.29 -21.61
CA LYS A 141 -26.33 -15.24 -23.06
C LYS A 141 -25.24 -16.13 -23.68
N ASP A 142 -25.63 -16.97 -24.64
CA ASP A 142 -24.68 -17.79 -25.40
C ASP A 142 -23.78 -16.89 -26.26
N LEU A 143 -22.44 -17.04 -26.10
CA LEU A 143 -21.45 -16.31 -26.89
C LEU A 143 -21.23 -16.88 -28.29
N GLY A 144 -22.00 -17.89 -28.65
CA GLY A 144 -21.85 -18.63 -29.90
C GLY A 144 -21.05 -19.92 -29.69
N GLY A 145 -20.78 -20.60 -30.76
CA GLY A 145 -20.05 -21.86 -30.76
C GLY A 145 -20.79 -22.98 -31.49
N PRO A 146 -20.29 -24.20 -31.45
CA PRO A 146 -19.27 -24.72 -30.50
C PRO A 146 -17.88 -24.21 -30.82
N PHE A 147 -17.13 -23.91 -29.75
CA PHE A 147 -15.71 -23.55 -29.86
C PHE A 147 -14.87 -24.81 -30.21
N ASN A 148 -13.83 -24.62 -31.02
CA ASN A 148 -12.89 -25.70 -31.40
C ASN A 148 -11.89 -26.03 -30.27
N GLY A 149 -12.27 -25.84 -29.04
CA GLY A 149 -11.44 -26.10 -27.88
C GLY A 149 -12.22 -25.89 -26.60
N THR A 150 -11.53 -25.99 -25.49
CA THR A 150 -12.06 -25.84 -24.14
C THR A 150 -11.73 -24.48 -23.51
N GLU A 151 -11.22 -23.54 -24.30
CA GLU A 151 -10.75 -22.26 -23.84
C GLU A 151 -11.45 -21.10 -24.55
N LEU A 152 -11.71 -20.04 -23.80
CA LEU A 152 -12.22 -18.75 -24.29
C LEU A 152 -11.20 -17.67 -23.92
N SER A 153 -10.60 -17.07 -24.95
CA SER A 153 -9.68 -15.95 -24.78
C SER A 153 -10.42 -14.62 -25.00
N LEU A 154 -10.30 -13.71 -24.04
CA LEU A 154 -10.80 -12.35 -24.09
C LEU A 154 -9.61 -11.40 -24.26
N TYR A 155 -9.54 -10.69 -25.39
CA TYR A 155 -8.46 -9.76 -25.74
C TYR A 155 -8.92 -8.69 -26.75
N PRO A 156 -8.58 -7.41 -26.54
CA PRO A 156 -8.13 -6.86 -25.26
C PRO A 156 -9.25 -6.90 -24.23
N LEU A 157 -8.90 -7.16 -22.98
CA LEU A 157 -9.87 -7.19 -21.89
C LEU A 157 -10.44 -5.79 -21.66
N GLN A 158 -11.75 -5.66 -21.59
CA GLN A 158 -12.46 -4.39 -21.42
C GLN A 158 -13.46 -4.47 -20.29
N LEU A 159 -13.88 -3.33 -19.73
CA LEU A 159 -14.81 -3.28 -18.61
C LEU A 159 -16.11 -4.07 -18.86
N HIS A 160 -16.64 -4.06 -20.09
CA HIS A 160 -17.86 -4.79 -20.45
C HIS A 160 -17.68 -6.30 -20.47
N HIS A 161 -16.44 -6.81 -20.40
CA HIS A 161 -16.17 -8.21 -20.16
C HIS A 161 -16.34 -8.63 -18.69
N SER A 162 -16.58 -7.67 -17.79
CA SER A 162 -16.96 -8.01 -16.41
C SER A 162 -18.34 -8.66 -16.41
N GLY A 163 -18.50 -9.64 -15.52
CA GLY A 163 -19.78 -10.31 -15.39
C GLY A 163 -19.65 -11.80 -15.06
N CYS A 164 -20.77 -12.48 -15.15
CA CYS A 164 -20.88 -13.88 -14.77
C CYS A 164 -20.73 -14.78 -16.00
N TYR A 165 -19.74 -15.66 -15.98
CA TYR A 165 -19.46 -16.61 -17.05
C TYR A 165 -19.78 -18.04 -16.64
N ARG A 166 -20.20 -18.84 -17.61
CA ARG A 166 -20.35 -20.30 -17.50
C ARG A 166 -19.84 -20.97 -18.77
N CYS A 167 -19.46 -22.24 -18.64
CA CYS A 167 -19.29 -23.09 -19.82
C CYS A 167 -20.27 -24.28 -19.75
N GLY A 168 -20.69 -24.74 -20.91
CA GLY A 168 -21.46 -25.97 -21.07
C GLY A 168 -20.80 -26.87 -22.10
N GLY A 169 -20.92 -28.18 -21.95
CA GLY A 169 -20.34 -29.12 -22.87
C GLY A 169 -20.78 -30.56 -22.58
N ARG A 170 -20.49 -31.45 -23.50
CA ARG A 170 -20.71 -32.88 -23.31
C ARG A 170 -19.51 -33.52 -22.64
N VAL A 171 -19.73 -34.02 -21.44
CA VAL A 171 -18.72 -34.70 -20.60
C VAL A 171 -18.93 -36.21 -20.70
N ASN A 172 -17.84 -36.95 -20.90
CA ASN A 172 -17.91 -38.41 -20.84
C ASN A 172 -17.83 -38.85 -19.35
N PHE A 173 -18.89 -39.47 -18.88
CA PHE A 173 -18.93 -40.04 -17.54
C PHE A 173 -19.58 -41.41 -17.56
N ALA A 174 -18.89 -42.40 -16.99
CA ALA A 174 -19.38 -43.81 -16.94
C ALA A 174 -19.85 -44.35 -18.30
N ALA A 175 -19.05 -44.13 -19.37
CA ALA A 175 -19.32 -44.54 -20.76
C ALA A 175 -20.56 -43.88 -21.40
N SER A 176 -21.09 -42.81 -20.83
CA SER A 176 -22.20 -42.03 -21.38
C SER A 176 -21.83 -40.57 -21.52
N LEU A 177 -22.30 -39.93 -22.60
CA LEU A 177 -22.11 -38.49 -22.84
C LEU A 177 -23.31 -37.72 -22.28
N TRP A 178 -23.05 -36.86 -21.31
CA TRP A 178 -24.04 -35.99 -20.69
C TRP A 178 -23.71 -34.53 -20.97
N TRP A 179 -24.76 -33.75 -21.19
CA TRP A 179 -24.61 -32.29 -21.23
C TRP A 179 -24.55 -31.75 -19.80
N GLU A 180 -23.47 -31.07 -19.47
CA GLU A 180 -23.26 -30.44 -18.16
C GLU A 180 -23.03 -28.94 -18.33
N MET A 181 -23.39 -28.16 -17.28
CA MET A 181 -23.12 -26.74 -17.17
C MET A 181 -22.24 -26.50 -15.94
N SER A 182 -21.20 -25.69 -16.09
CA SER A 182 -20.39 -25.30 -14.95
C SER A 182 -21.15 -24.41 -13.97
N ALA A 183 -20.71 -24.38 -12.71
CA ALA A 183 -21.05 -23.28 -11.82
C ALA A 183 -20.63 -21.93 -12.42
N PRO A 184 -21.31 -20.83 -12.07
CA PRO A 184 -20.95 -19.51 -12.54
C PRO A 184 -19.61 -19.06 -11.93
N VAL A 185 -18.82 -18.34 -12.73
CA VAL A 185 -17.59 -17.70 -12.30
C VAL A 185 -17.69 -16.21 -12.63
N THR A 186 -17.36 -15.35 -11.67
CA THR A 186 -17.39 -13.90 -11.88
C THR A 186 -16.04 -13.40 -12.37
N VAL A 187 -16.04 -12.77 -13.53
CA VAL A 187 -14.91 -12.02 -14.07
C VAL A 187 -15.09 -10.56 -13.66
N THR A 188 -14.10 -9.99 -12.98
CA THR A 188 -14.09 -8.58 -12.62
C THR A 188 -12.89 -7.92 -13.27
N VAL A 189 -13.16 -7.02 -14.24
CA VAL A 189 -12.13 -6.23 -14.91
C VAL A 189 -11.97 -4.91 -14.17
N THR A 190 -10.73 -4.59 -13.81
CA THR A 190 -10.39 -3.33 -13.13
C THR A 190 -9.63 -2.39 -14.05
N ILE A 191 -9.92 -1.10 -13.92
CA ILE A 191 -9.17 -0.06 -14.61
C ILE A 191 -7.89 0.19 -13.82
N HIS A 192 -6.78 0.23 -14.53
CA HIS A 192 -5.53 0.74 -13.99
C HIS A 192 -5.37 2.22 -14.32
N VAL A 193 -5.25 3.02 -13.29
CA VAL A 193 -5.03 4.45 -13.43
C VAL A 193 -3.57 4.75 -13.06
N PRO A 194 -2.79 5.36 -13.98
CA PRO A 194 -1.45 5.84 -13.67
C PRO A 194 -1.46 6.81 -12.49
N VAL A 195 -0.39 6.80 -11.69
CA VAL A 195 -0.24 7.79 -10.62
C VAL A 195 -0.11 9.19 -11.21
N ALA A 196 -0.83 10.15 -10.59
CA ALA A 196 -0.77 11.54 -10.96
C ALA A 196 -0.99 12.46 -9.75
N ASN A 197 -0.50 13.70 -9.87
CA ASN A 197 -0.66 14.74 -8.88
C ASN A 197 -0.17 14.32 -7.48
N ALA A 198 1.11 13.95 -7.41
CA ALA A 198 1.77 13.73 -6.13
C ALA A 198 1.91 15.06 -5.37
N THR A 199 1.66 15.06 -4.07
CA THR A 199 1.73 16.25 -3.23
C THR A 199 2.39 15.91 -1.89
N ILE A 200 3.12 16.89 -1.35
CA ILE A 200 3.71 16.82 -0.01
C ILE A 200 2.85 17.65 0.93
N THR A 201 2.57 17.10 2.11
CA THR A 201 1.88 17.81 3.20
C THR A 201 2.69 17.69 4.49
N PRO A 202 2.80 18.75 5.32
CA PRO A 202 2.27 20.09 5.05
C PRO A 202 2.91 20.71 3.81
N GLY A 203 2.16 21.56 3.10
CA GLY A 203 2.64 22.31 1.94
C GLY A 203 3.77 23.29 2.34
N PRO A 204 4.03 24.35 1.54
CA PRO A 204 5.08 25.31 1.82
C PRO A 204 4.98 25.73 3.29
N LEU A 205 6.01 25.38 4.07
CA LEU A 205 6.04 25.68 5.49
C LEU A 205 6.05 27.20 5.65
N SER A 206 4.89 27.76 5.97
CA SER A 206 4.72 29.22 6.17
C SER A 206 5.41 29.73 7.41
N HIS A 207 5.98 28.85 8.22
CA HIS A 207 6.70 29.17 9.45
C HIS A 207 8.17 28.80 9.29
N GLN A 208 9.04 29.68 9.76
CA GLN A 208 10.46 29.39 9.89
C GLN A 208 10.64 28.17 10.79
N VAL A 209 11.25 27.13 10.26
CA VAL A 209 11.59 25.92 11.01
C VAL A 209 12.91 26.18 11.73
N HIS A 210 12.95 25.89 13.02
CA HIS A 210 14.14 26.10 13.84
C HIS A 210 14.82 24.76 14.16
N THR A 211 16.09 24.84 14.46
CA THR A 211 16.84 23.68 14.94
C THR A 211 16.18 23.08 16.20
N GLY A 212 15.88 21.78 16.16
CA GLY A 212 15.20 21.06 17.24
C GLY A 212 13.68 20.90 17.05
N ASP A 213 13.10 21.54 16.03
CA ASP A 213 11.67 21.34 15.72
C ASP A 213 11.46 19.94 15.10
N PRO A 214 10.41 19.20 15.51
CA PRO A 214 10.08 17.94 14.90
C PRO A 214 9.38 18.17 13.55
N VAL A 215 9.92 17.63 12.46
CA VAL A 215 9.34 17.74 11.13
C VAL A 215 8.99 16.38 10.56
N THR A 216 7.74 16.23 10.12
CA THR A 216 7.24 15.04 9.44
C THR A 216 6.57 15.47 8.14
N LEU A 217 7.01 14.89 7.03
CA LEU A 217 6.45 15.13 5.70
C LEU A 217 5.66 13.90 5.25
N ARG A 218 4.50 14.13 4.64
CA ARG A 218 3.67 13.07 4.08
C ARG A 218 3.50 13.28 2.58
N CYS A 219 3.75 12.22 1.81
CA CYS A 219 3.47 12.16 0.39
C CYS A 219 2.12 11.48 0.13
N SER A 220 1.35 12.03 -0.79
CA SER A 220 0.08 11.46 -1.26
C SER A 220 -0.11 11.72 -2.75
N VAL A 221 -0.95 10.92 -3.40
CA VAL A 221 -1.36 11.11 -4.79
C VAL A 221 -2.86 11.35 -4.86
N GLN A 222 -3.29 12.18 -5.79
CA GLN A 222 -4.71 12.43 -6.02
C GLN A 222 -5.34 11.31 -6.84
N VAL A 223 -4.55 10.72 -7.76
CA VAL A 223 -5.00 9.69 -8.70
C VAL A 223 -3.93 8.60 -8.76
N GLY A 224 -4.36 7.35 -8.85
CA GLY A 224 -3.47 6.21 -9.04
C GLY A 224 -4.07 4.92 -8.47
N SER A 225 -3.98 3.83 -9.24
CA SER A 225 -4.36 2.51 -8.77
C SER A 225 -3.27 1.92 -7.88
N ALA A 226 -3.68 1.28 -6.79
CA ALA A 226 -2.75 0.56 -5.91
C ALA A 226 -2.13 -0.67 -6.63
N PRO A 227 -0.92 -1.11 -6.23
CA PRO A 227 -0.09 -0.52 -5.19
C PRO A 227 0.65 0.73 -5.67
N VAL A 228 0.72 1.76 -4.82
CA VAL A 228 1.54 2.94 -5.04
C VAL A 228 2.71 2.92 -4.05
N THR A 229 3.91 3.04 -4.56
CA THR A 229 5.13 3.19 -3.76
C THR A 229 5.60 4.63 -3.78
N PHE A 230 6.25 5.06 -2.70
CA PHE A 230 6.75 6.42 -2.55
C PHE A 230 8.24 6.40 -2.25
N THR A 231 8.98 7.29 -2.93
CA THR A 231 10.41 7.50 -2.72
C THR A 231 10.64 8.98 -2.44
N TRP A 232 11.40 9.28 -1.41
CA TRP A 232 11.75 10.65 -1.03
C TRP A 232 13.11 11.05 -1.56
N LEU A 233 13.16 12.23 -2.16
CA LEU A 233 14.38 12.85 -2.64
C LEU A 233 14.69 14.08 -1.78
N HIS A 234 15.95 14.22 -1.36
CA HIS A 234 16.52 15.41 -0.76
C HIS A 234 17.67 15.91 -1.63
N ASN A 235 17.55 17.11 -2.18
CA ASN A 235 18.50 17.69 -3.14
C ASN A 235 18.77 16.73 -4.33
N GLY A 236 17.73 16.05 -4.80
CA GLY A 236 17.79 15.09 -5.92
C GLY A 236 18.36 13.71 -5.59
N GLN A 237 18.73 13.43 -4.34
CA GLN A 237 19.19 12.12 -3.89
C GLN A 237 18.13 11.39 -3.08
N GLU A 238 17.98 10.07 -3.30
CA GLU A 238 17.06 9.24 -2.53
C GLU A 238 17.51 9.14 -1.07
N VAL A 239 16.57 9.43 -0.15
CA VAL A 239 16.82 9.43 1.30
C VAL A 239 15.91 8.49 2.08
N ALA A 240 14.72 8.19 1.57
CA ALA A 240 13.78 7.29 2.24
C ALA A 240 12.75 6.72 1.27
N GLN A 241 12.06 5.65 1.72
CA GLN A 241 10.92 5.05 1.04
C GLN A 241 9.72 5.00 1.97
N GLY A 242 8.51 5.10 1.39
CA GLY A 242 7.25 5.09 2.12
C GLY A 242 6.51 6.41 2.06
N PRO A 243 5.23 6.42 2.50
CA PRO A 243 4.37 7.60 2.37
C PRO A 243 4.71 8.73 3.37
N ILE A 244 5.52 8.44 4.38
CA ILE A 244 5.89 9.38 5.45
C ILE A 244 7.41 9.46 5.53
N LEU A 245 7.93 10.68 5.62
CA LEU A 245 9.32 11.00 5.92
C LEU A 245 9.37 11.70 7.27
N GLU A 246 9.93 11.03 8.27
CA GLU A 246 10.15 11.58 9.61
C GLU A 246 11.60 12.11 9.68
N LEU A 247 11.76 13.42 9.74
CA LEU A 247 13.08 14.06 9.91
C LEU A 247 13.48 14.18 11.38
N GLY A 248 12.50 13.97 12.30
CA GLY A 248 12.72 14.15 13.75
C GLY A 248 13.10 15.58 14.08
N ASP A 249 13.96 15.75 15.06
CA ASP A 249 14.48 17.06 15.49
C ASP A 249 15.45 17.58 14.41
N VAL A 250 15.00 18.56 13.62
CA VAL A 250 15.77 19.04 12.47
C VAL A 250 16.98 19.88 12.89
N ASN A 251 18.00 19.85 12.06
CA ASN A 251 19.19 20.70 12.13
C ASN A 251 19.46 21.37 10.78
N VAL A 252 20.43 22.25 10.70
CA VAL A 252 20.77 23.00 9.48
C VAL A 252 21.07 22.09 8.29
N GLY A 253 21.57 20.86 8.53
CA GLY A 253 21.84 19.87 7.49
C GLY A 253 20.59 19.30 6.83
N HIS A 254 19.40 19.46 7.44
CA HIS A 254 18.12 19.10 6.85
C HIS A 254 17.56 20.19 5.91
N SER A 255 18.22 21.35 5.81
CA SER A 255 17.84 22.38 4.84
C SER A 255 18.07 21.89 3.43
N GLY A 256 17.17 22.23 2.52
CA GLY A 256 17.27 21.84 1.10
C GLY A 256 15.93 21.64 0.46
N THR A 257 15.95 21.05 -0.72
CA THR A 257 14.76 20.79 -1.53
C THR A 257 14.33 19.34 -1.35
N TYR A 258 13.07 19.15 -0.96
CA TYR A 258 12.43 17.84 -0.85
C TYR A 258 11.43 17.63 -1.97
N GLN A 259 11.44 16.45 -2.55
CA GLN A 259 10.43 15.97 -3.48
C GLN A 259 10.03 14.55 -3.12
N CYS A 260 8.80 14.16 -3.43
CA CYS A 260 8.43 12.77 -3.40
C CYS A 260 8.08 12.28 -4.81
N VAL A 261 8.52 11.06 -5.11
CA VAL A 261 8.20 10.34 -6.34
C VAL A 261 7.23 9.23 -5.98
N ALA A 262 5.99 9.35 -6.46
CA ALA A 262 5.01 8.28 -6.37
C ALA A 262 5.11 7.40 -7.61
N THR A 263 5.14 6.09 -7.43
CA THR A 263 5.29 5.13 -8.53
C THR A 263 4.24 4.05 -8.41
N ASN A 264 3.57 3.71 -9.52
CA ASN A 264 2.81 2.47 -9.64
C ASN A 264 3.22 1.70 -10.90
N GLN A 265 3.03 0.38 -10.85
CA GLN A 265 3.37 -0.52 -11.95
C GLN A 265 2.08 -1.09 -12.52
N LEU A 266 1.94 -1.04 -13.82
CA LEU A 266 0.74 -1.48 -14.53
C LEU A 266 1.08 -2.57 -15.54
N GLY A 267 0.16 -3.54 -15.70
CA GLY A 267 0.30 -4.66 -16.64
C GLY A 267 0.73 -5.98 -15.97
N GLN A 268 0.56 -7.08 -16.70
CA GLN A 268 0.84 -8.43 -16.21
C GLN A 268 2.31 -8.65 -15.81
N ASP A 269 3.21 -8.02 -16.53
CA ASP A 269 4.66 -8.19 -16.38
C ASP A 269 5.34 -7.01 -15.65
N GLY A 270 4.55 -6.06 -15.13
CA GLY A 270 5.08 -4.85 -14.47
C GLY A 270 5.87 -3.92 -15.42
N HIS A 271 5.76 -4.12 -16.74
CA HIS A 271 6.57 -3.39 -17.73
C HIS A 271 6.19 -1.92 -17.89
N ARG A 272 5.03 -1.50 -17.42
CA ARG A 272 4.63 -0.08 -17.46
C ARG A 272 4.75 0.52 -16.07
N VAL A 273 5.82 1.24 -15.86
CA VAL A 273 6.06 2.00 -14.64
C VAL A 273 5.62 3.44 -14.88
N PHE A 274 4.73 3.94 -14.05
CA PHE A 274 4.30 5.33 -14.07
C PHE A 274 4.80 6.03 -12.83
N GLN A 275 5.25 7.27 -13.00
CA GLN A 275 5.80 8.09 -11.93
C GLN A 275 5.13 9.46 -11.93
N ALA A 276 4.84 9.96 -10.74
CA ALA A 276 4.40 11.32 -10.50
C ALA A 276 5.33 11.97 -9.47
N LEU A 277 5.91 13.10 -9.84
CA LEU A 277 6.72 13.90 -8.94
C LEU A 277 5.83 14.94 -8.25
N SER A 278 6.09 15.17 -6.96
CA SER A 278 5.50 16.30 -6.26
C SER A 278 6.15 17.62 -6.69
N PRO A 279 5.49 18.76 -6.49
CA PRO A 279 6.21 20.03 -6.44
C PRO A 279 7.36 19.99 -5.44
N GLU A 280 8.39 20.78 -5.70
CA GLU A 280 9.51 20.94 -4.79
C GLU A 280 9.06 21.65 -3.51
N LEU A 281 9.43 21.10 -2.36
CA LEU A 281 9.27 21.70 -1.05
C LEU A 281 10.64 22.18 -0.55
N VAL A 282 10.82 23.46 -0.44
CA VAL A 282 12.04 24.04 0.16
C VAL A 282 11.86 24.10 1.67
N LEU A 283 12.77 23.43 2.39
CA LEU A 283 12.86 23.47 3.86
C LEU A 283 14.08 24.31 4.25
N GLU A 284 13.84 25.43 4.95
CA GLU A 284 14.91 26.26 5.53
C GLU A 284 14.90 26.09 7.04
N VAL A 285 15.98 25.53 7.58
CA VAL A 285 16.16 25.39 9.03
C VAL A 285 17.10 26.48 9.51
N THR A 286 16.56 27.35 10.37
CA THR A 286 17.32 28.44 10.98
C THR A 286 17.76 28.07 12.38
N GLN A 287 18.96 28.50 12.78
CA GLN A 287 19.37 28.40 14.16
C GLN A 287 18.53 29.39 14.99
N GLN A 288 17.95 28.94 16.09
CA GLN A 288 17.43 29.84 17.10
C GLN A 288 18.60 30.73 17.55
N GLY A 289 18.59 31.99 17.12
CA GLY A 289 19.58 32.94 17.55
C GLY A 289 19.50 33.03 19.08
N HIS A 290 20.54 32.56 19.75
CA HIS A 290 20.74 32.92 21.14
C HIS A 290 20.96 34.43 21.12
N TRP A 291 19.89 35.17 21.27
CA TRP A 291 19.98 36.59 21.67
C TRP A 291 20.59 36.58 23.06
N ASN A 292 21.93 36.41 23.08
CA ASN A 292 22.66 36.63 24.29
C ASN A 292 22.30 38.03 24.76
N THR A 293 21.76 38.13 25.93
CA THR A 293 21.47 39.31 26.74
C THR A 293 22.74 40.13 27.04
N VAL A 294 23.57 40.39 26.03
CA VAL A 294 24.75 41.27 26.18
C VAL A 294 24.36 42.75 26.08
N ALA A 295 23.18 43.06 25.52
CA ALA A 295 22.74 44.44 25.35
C ALA A 295 22.24 45.10 26.63
N THR A 296 21.86 44.37 27.68
CA THR A 296 21.38 44.97 28.95
C THR A 296 22.52 45.37 29.91
N GLY A 297 23.70 44.77 29.77
CA GLY A 297 24.86 45.12 30.64
C GLY A 297 25.50 46.46 30.30
N VAL A 298 25.56 46.82 29.02
CA VAL A 298 26.22 48.05 28.56
C VAL A 298 25.36 49.27 28.84
N SER A 299 24.04 49.16 28.67
CA SER A 299 23.09 50.25 28.97
C SER A 299 23.01 50.56 30.47
N GLY A 300 23.07 49.52 31.32
CA GLY A 300 23.07 49.69 32.78
C GLY A 300 24.36 50.36 33.29
N SER A 301 25.52 49.96 32.74
CA SER A 301 26.80 50.59 33.13
C SER A 301 26.91 52.04 32.73
N LEU A 302 26.41 52.41 31.54
CA LEU A 302 26.40 53.81 31.09
C LEU A 302 25.46 54.65 31.93
N LEU A 303 24.27 54.21 32.29
CA LEU A 303 23.33 54.89 33.16
C LEU A 303 23.91 55.06 34.56
N PHE A 304 24.58 54.04 35.08
CA PHE A 304 25.23 54.12 36.39
C PHE A 304 26.38 55.17 36.42
N LEU A 305 27.20 55.21 35.35
CA LEU A 305 28.24 56.23 35.23
C LEU A 305 27.68 57.64 35.09
N VAL A 306 26.59 57.85 34.35
CA VAL A 306 25.92 59.17 34.25
C VAL A 306 25.36 59.59 35.57
N LEU A 307 24.78 58.65 36.34
CA LEU A 307 24.30 58.97 37.72
C LEU A 307 25.45 59.31 38.64
N LEU A 308 26.58 58.61 38.62
CA LEU A 308 27.73 58.93 39.47
C LEU A 308 28.32 60.33 39.14
N VAL A 309 28.46 60.60 37.82
CA VAL A 309 28.92 61.93 37.37
C VAL A 309 27.93 63.03 37.82
N GLY A 310 26.62 62.80 37.69
CA GLY A 310 25.58 63.70 38.13
C GLY A 310 25.67 63.98 39.62
N VAL A 311 25.81 62.99 40.46
CA VAL A 311 25.97 63.11 41.90
C VAL A 311 27.27 63.87 42.24
N ALA A 312 28.39 63.61 41.59
CA ALA A 312 29.65 64.25 41.78
C ALA A 312 29.57 65.81 41.46
N VAL A 313 28.89 66.12 40.36
CA VAL A 313 28.68 67.52 39.94
C VAL A 313 27.81 68.25 40.92
N VAL A 314 26.73 67.66 41.42
CA VAL A 314 25.84 68.23 42.43
C VAL A 314 26.60 68.46 43.76
N TRP A 315 27.42 67.49 44.15
CA TRP A 315 28.21 67.55 45.37
C TRP A 315 29.29 68.64 45.26
N GLN A 316 29.99 68.78 44.13
CA GLN A 316 30.92 69.88 43.88
C GLN A 316 30.21 71.24 43.92
N ARG A 317 29.04 71.38 43.30
CA ARG A 317 28.27 72.59 43.36
C ARG A 317 27.83 72.96 44.79
N TRP A 318 27.44 71.97 45.55
CA TRP A 318 27.03 72.14 46.92
C TRP A 318 28.20 72.60 47.80
N ASN A 319 29.36 71.96 47.67
CA ASN A 319 30.57 72.36 48.36
C ASN A 319 31.04 73.80 47.96
N TYR A 320 30.89 74.13 46.65
CA TYR A 320 31.22 75.52 46.18
C TYR A 320 30.27 76.55 46.76
N MET A 321 29.00 76.25 46.88
CA MET A 321 28.03 77.18 47.51
C MET A 321 28.21 77.25 49.02
N ALA A 322 28.60 76.18 49.66
CA ALA A 322 28.90 76.21 51.11
C ALA A 322 30.16 77.01 51.42
N ALA A 323 31.20 76.91 50.60
CA ALA A 323 32.42 77.67 50.70
C ALA A 323 32.18 79.21 50.53
N ARG A 324 31.26 79.54 49.60
CA ARG A 324 30.91 81.02 49.39
C ARG A 324 30.16 81.60 50.54
N LYS A 325 29.35 80.80 51.28
CA LYS A 325 28.64 81.33 52.52
C LYS A 325 29.56 81.57 53.70
N HIS A 326 30.76 80.95 53.70
CA HIS A 326 31.75 81.19 54.75
C HIS A 326 32.64 82.41 54.53
N GLN A 327 32.58 83.03 53.35
CA GLN A 327 33.39 84.23 53.02
C GLN A 327 32.60 85.54 53.18
N GLU A 328 31.33 85.46 53.50
CA GLU A 328 30.47 86.64 53.74
C GLU A 328 30.09 86.82 55.23
N ARG A 329 30.85 86.31 56.19
CA ARG A 329 30.72 86.63 57.61
C ARG A 329 31.96 87.21 58.15
#